data_9168d462f60313cc8b92d9321c9f130e
#
_entry.id   9168d462f60313cc8b92d9321c9f130e
#
_cell.length_a   1.000
_cell.length_b   1.000
_cell.length_c   1.000
_cell.angle_alpha   90.00
_cell.angle_beta   90.00
_cell.angle_gamma   90.00
#
_symmetry.space_group_name_H-M   'P 1'
#
loop_
_entity.id
_entity.type
_entity.pdbx_description
1 polymer ?
#
loop_
_entity_poly.entity_id
_entity_poly.type
_entity_poly.pdbx_seq_one_letter_code
_entity_poly.pdbx_strand_id
1 'polypeptide(L)'
;FAIIAKGELNEETGEVNYDVGGRKIVRQFLRQELNQELIKEYLSLFDEFLLSHQGKSSKKVGKRKRTSVNSVKVLRICTEINEELTQRQKIIVLIRILEFIYANDLVTEQELEFVTTVAETFNIPKEEFDDCLAFVNADENAIIDKEVCLVINNSQETKLTNSKHIYSESIVGFLRIIRVQSVNTYFVRYYGNHGLYLNGQIITRDRVQVLTQGSSLRSSRVQPIYYSDIIGKFLSDKSAKKISFKAKNIQYHFKGGNIGLQDFTLHEESGHLLGIMGGSGAGKSTLLNILNGNYSPTIGCVEVNGIDLHKDKNELEGVIGFVPQDDLLIEELTVFENLFYNSKLC
;
A
#
# COMPACT_ATOMS: atom_id res chain seq x y z
N PHE A 1 -12.60 -15.25 5.83
CA PHE A 1 -13.02 -15.62 4.47
C PHE A 1 -14.06 -16.75 4.46
N ALA A 2 -13.80 -17.91 5.08
CA ALA A 2 -14.73 -19.05 5.06
C ALA A 2 -16.12 -18.75 5.67
N ILE A 3 -16.22 -17.80 6.61
CA ILE A 3 -17.49 -17.41 7.25
C ILE A 3 -18.40 -16.66 6.26
N ILE A 4 -17.82 -15.88 5.36
CA ILE A 4 -18.51 -15.01 4.40
C ILE A 4 -18.57 -15.59 2.98
N ALA A 5 -17.92 -16.74 2.75
CA ALA A 5 -17.92 -17.38 1.46
C ALA A 5 -19.34 -17.85 1.09
N LYS A 6 -19.80 -17.49 -0.11
CA LYS A 6 -21.08 -17.93 -0.68
C LYS A 6 -20.87 -19.18 -1.52
N GLY A 7 -21.85 -20.09 -1.48
CA GLY A 7 -21.91 -21.24 -2.38
C GLY A 7 -22.89 -20.97 -3.51
N GLU A 8 -22.55 -21.39 -4.71
CA GLU A 8 -23.47 -21.44 -5.85
C GLU A 8 -24.17 -22.79 -5.88
N LEU A 9 -25.49 -22.78 -5.97
CA LEU A 9 -26.27 -24.00 -6.12
C LEU A 9 -26.14 -24.48 -7.57
N ASN A 10 -25.60 -25.69 -7.76
CA ASN A 10 -25.66 -26.32 -9.06
C ASN A 10 -27.08 -26.82 -9.26
N GLU A 11 -27.83 -26.24 -10.18
CA GLU A 11 -29.25 -26.55 -10.45
C GLU A 11 -29.44 -27.99 -10.97
N GLU A 12 -28.41 -28.62 -11.56
CA GLU A 12 -28.48 -29.97 -12.10
C GLU A 12 -28.18 -31.06 -11.03
N THR A 13 -27.28 -30.82 -10.11
CA THR A 13 -26.86 -31.81 -9.10
C THR A 13 -27.44 -31.55 -7.72
N GLY A 14 -27.99 -30.34 -7.46
CA GLY A 14 -28.46 -29.93 -6.14
C GLY A 14 -27.33 -29.71 -5.11
N GLU A 15 -26.09 -29.80 -5.54
CA GLU A 15 -24.91 -29.54 -4.71
C GLU A 15 -24.51 -28.09 -4.71
N VAL A 16 -24.12 -27.60 -3.55
CA VAL A 16 -23.61 -26.23 -3.41
C VAL A 16 -22.11 -26.20 -3.71
N ASN A 17 -21.74 -25.59 -4.81
CA ASN A 17 -20.34 -25.39 -5.17
C ASN A 17 -19.81 -24.09 -4.55
N TYR A 18 -18.93 -24.20 -3.57
CA TYR A 18 -18.35 -23.05 -2.83
C TYR A 18 -17.08 -22.49 -3.48
N ASP A 19 -16.72 -22.94 -4.68
CA ASP A 19 -15.34 -22.85 -5.16
C ASP A 19 -15.04 -21.69 -6.14
N VAL A 20 -16.01 -21.09 -6.81
CA VAL A 20 -15.70 -20.41 -8.07
C VAL A 20 -15.02 -19.04 -7.88
N GLY A 21 -15.41 -18.22 -6.92
CA GLY A 21 -14.84 -16.87 -6.72
C GLY A 21 -13.93 -16.78 -5.49
N GLY A 22 -14.42 -17.21 -4.35
CA GLY A 22 -13.77 -17.01 -3.05
C GLY A 22 -12.45 -17.73 -2.88
N ARG A 23 -12.35 -19.00 -3.28
CA ARG A 23 -11.13 -19.80 -3.18
C ARG A 23 -10.00 -19.25 -4.07
N LYS A 24 -10.33 -18.70 -5.23
CA LYS A 24 -9.37 -18.07 -6.14
C LYS A 24 -8.76 -16.83 -5.50
N ILE A 25 -9.56 -16.02 -4.81
CA ILE A 25 -9.11 -14.81 -4.11
C ILE A 25 -8.20 -15.18 -2.94
N VAL A 26 -8.61 -16.14 -2.11
CA VAL A 26 -7.80 -16.64 -0.99
C VAL A 26 -6.48 -17.22 -1.50
N ARG A 27 -6.50 -18.04 -2.57
CA ARG A 27 -5.27 -18.56 -3.19
C ARG A 27 -4.34 -17.44 -3.68
N GLN A 28 -4.88 -16.41 -4.31
CA GLN A 28 -4.08 -15.29 -4.82
C GLN A 28 -3.50 -14.45 -3.69
N PHE A 29 -4.24 -14.22 -2.62
CA PHE A 29 -3.75 -13.57 -1.40
C PHE A 29 -2.59 -14.37 -0.79
N LEU A 30 -2.76 -15.68 -0.59
CA LEU A 30 -1.73 -16.54 -0.02
C LEU A 30 -0.46 -16.60 -0.91
N ARG A 31 -0.60 -16.51 -2.23
CA ARG A 31 0.54 -16.50 -3.17
C ARG A 31 1.43 -15.27 -3.07
N GLN A 32 0.92 -14.17 -2.56
CA GLN A 32 1.69 -12.94 -2.40
C GLN A 32 2.58 -12.99 -1.15
N GLU A 33 2.20 -13.79 -0.15
CA GLU A 33 2.81 -13.79 1.18
C GLU A 33 3.53 -15.10 1.52
N LEU A 34 3.21 -16.21 0.84
CA LEU A 34 3.62 -17.55 1.25
C LEU A 34 4.22 -18.40 0.12
N ASN A 35 5.06 -19.37 0.49
CA ASN A 35 5.57 -20.39 -0.42
C ASN A 35 4.49 -21.40 -0.86
N GLN A 36 4.78 -22.22 -1.89
CA GLN A 36 3.80 -23.12 -2.48
C GLN A 36 3.28 -24.22 -1.53
N GLU A 37 4.07 -24.65 -0.57
CA GLU A 37 3.68 -25.70 0.40
C GLU A 37 2.67 -25.16 1.40
N LEU A 38 2.96 -23.99 2.00
CA LEU A 38 2.06 -23.30 2.91
C LEU A 38 0.75 -22.89 2.23
N ILE A 39 0.80 -22.50 0.95
CA ILE A 39 -0.42 -22.18 0.19
C ILE A 39 -1.37 -23.39 0.13
N LYS A 40 -0.86 -24.60 -0.09
CA LYS A 40 -1.68 -25.82 -0.13
C LYS A 40 -2.31 -26.13 1.24
N GLU A 41 -1.52 -25.98 2.29
CA GLU A 41 -1.97 -26.20 3.67
C GLU A 41 -3.09 -25.23 4.04
N TYR A 42 -2.88 -23.93 3.85
CA TYR A 42 -3.89 -22.90 4.18
C TYR A 42 -5.14 -22.98 3.30
N LEU A 43 -5.04 -23.40 2.04
CA LEU A 43 -6.21 -23.68 1.21
C LEU A 43 -6.99 -24.89 1.71
N SER A 44 -6.31 -25.92 2.18
CA SER A 44 -6.96 -27.09 2.80
C SER A 44 -7.72 -26.70 4.06
N LEU A 45 -7.10 -25.88 4.92
CA LEU A 45 -7.76 -25.31 6.10
C LEU A 45 -8.98 -24.45 5.72
N PHE A 46 -8.86 -23.63 4.68
CA PHE A 46 -10.00 -22.86 4.18
C PHE A 46 -11.15 -23.75 3.75
N ASP A 47 -10.87 -24.84 3.02
CA ASP A 47 -11.87 -25.80 2.58
C ASP A 47 -12.52 -26.54 3.78
N GLU A 48 -11.74 -26.92 4.79
CA GLU A 48 -12.26 -27.53 6.03
C GLU A 48 -13.19 -26.57 6.79
N PHE A 49 -12.78 -25.29 6.92
CA PHE A 49 -13.63 -24.26 7.54
C PHE A 49 -14.91 -24.01 6.74
N LEU A 50 -14.85 -24.01 5.42
CA LEU A 50 -16.03 -23.94 4.56
C LEU A 50 -17.01 -25.08 4.87
N LEU A 51 -16.55 -26.32 4.85
CA LEU A 51 -17.37 -27.50 5.14
C LEU A 51 -17.94 -27.47 6.56
N SER A 52 -17.17 -27.06 7.55
CA SER A 52 -17.59 -27.01 8.94
C SER A 52 -18.66 -25.94 9.21
N HIS A 53 -18.58 -24.79 8.53
CA HIS A 53 -19.51 -23.68 8.72
C HIS A 53 -20.76 -23.79 7.85
N GLN A 54 -20.67 -24.38 6.66
CA GLN A 54 -21.77 -24.44 5.70
C GLN A 54 -22.43 -25.83 5.66
N GLY A 55 -21.70 -26.90 5.91
CA GLY A 55 -22.24 -28.28 5.95
C GLY A 55 -23.27 -28.55 7.06
N LYS A 56 -23.36 -27.67 8.08
CA LYS A 56 -24.38 -27.71 9.14
C LYS A 56 -25.69 -26.98 8.79
N SER A 57 -25.80 -26.46 7.56
CA SER A 57 -26.91 -25.60 7.13
C SER A 57 -28.19 -26.32 6.72
N SER A 58 -28.22 -27.66 6.63
CA SER A 58 -29.37 -28.40 6.14
C SER A 58 -30.46 -28.76 7.18
N LYS A 59 -30.35 -28.33 8.44
CA LYS A 59 -31.41 -28.50 9.45
C LYS A 59 -31.92 -27.15 9.96
N LYS A 60 -33.20 -26.89 9.67
CA LYS A 60 -34.04 -25.74 10.09
C LYS A 60 -33.69 -25.19 11.47
N VAL A 61 -33.06 -24.03 11.57
CA VAL A 61 -33.04 -23.23 12.79
C VAL A 61 -33.20 -21.75 12.39
N GLY A 62 -34.09 -21.07 13.08
CA GLY A 62 -34.57 -19.71 12.76
C GLY A 62 -33.48 -18.66 12.61
N LYS A 63 -33.68 -17.75 11.65
CA LYS A 63 -32.77 -16.69 11.20
C LYS A 63 -32.07 -15.86 12.30
N ARG A 64 -32.71 -15.63 13.45
CA ARG A 64 -32.20 -14.76 14.53
C ARG A 64 -31.03 -15.30 15.36
N LYS A 65 -30.91 -16.62 15.53
CA LYS A 65 -29.83 -17.23 16.36
C LYS A 65 -28.49 -17.36 15.64
N ARG A 66 -28.48 -17.39 14.31
CA ARG A 66 -27.25 -17.55 13.50
C ARG A 66 -26.39 -16.28 13.46
N THR A 67 -27.00 -15.11 13.35
CA THR A 67 -26.27 -13.84 13.24
C THR A 67 -25.44 -13.55 14.50
N SER A 68 -26.02 -13.76 15.70
CA SER A 68 -25.31 -13.45 16.96
C SER A 68 -24.11 -14.38 17.23
N VAL A 69 -24.21 -15.68 16.88
CA VAL A 69 -23.11 -16.65 17.09
C VAL A 69 -21.95 -16.39 16.11
N ASN A 70 -22.24 -16.01 14.87
CA ASN A 70 -21.21 -15.69 13.90
C ASN A 70 -20.50 -14.38 14.27
N SER A 71 -21.21 -13.36 14.71
CA SER A 71 -20.63 -12.08 15.17
C SER A 71 -19.67 -12.27 16.34
N VAL A 72 -20.02 -13.09 17.33
CA VAL A 72 -19.12 -13.41 18.47
C VAL A 72 -17.85 -14.13 18.02
N LYS A 73 -17.97 -15.08 17.07
CA LYS A 73 -16.79 -15.78 16.53
C LYS A 73 -15.88 -14.83 15.75
N VAL A 74 -16.47 -13.95 14.96
CA VAL A 74 -15.72 -12.94 14.19
C VAL A 74 -14.98 -12.00 15.13
N LEU A 75 -15.63 -11.47 16.14
CA LEU A 75 -15.00 -10.61 17.15
C LEU A 75 -13.82 -11.31 17.83
N ARG A 76 -13.96 -12.59 18.20
CA ARG A 76 -12.85 -13.36 18.80
C ARG A 76 -11.66 -13.48 17.85
N ILE A 77 -11.90 -13.87 16.59
CA ILE A 77 -10.83 -13.97 15.57
C ILE A 77 -10.18 -12.61 15.34
N CYS A 78 -10.96 -11.54 15.21
CA CYS A 78 -10.42 -10.20 15.04
C CYS A 78 -9.62 -9.72 16.25
N THR A 79 -10.00 -10.13 17.47
CA THR A 79 -9.23 -9.83 18.68
C THR A 79 -7.88 -10.55 18.67
N GLU A 80 -7.85 -11.83 18.33
CA GLU A 80 -6.61 -12.61 18.16
C GLU A 80 -5.71 -11.98 17.08
N ILE A 81 -6.27 -11.58 15.94
CA ILE A 81 -5.54 -10.87 14.87
C ILE A 81 -4.98 -9.52 15.35
N ASN A 82 -5.71 -8.80 16.21
CA ASN A 82 -5.25 -7.52 16.75
C ASN A 82 -3.98 -7.62 17.57
N GLU A 83 -3.75 -8.73 18.23
CA GLU A 83 -2.55 -8.98 19.04
C GLU A 83 -1.33 -9.32 18.15
N GLU A 84 -1.55 -9.93 16.99
CA GLU A 84 -0.50 -10.44 16.12
C GLU A 84 -0.10 -9.50 14.97
N LEU A 85 -1.06 -8.74 14.43
CA LEU A 85 -0.84 -7.95 13.22
C LEU A 85 -0.62 -6.45 13.52
N THR A 86 0.31 -5.86 12.77
CA THR A 86 0.46 -4.38 12.71
C THR A 86 -0.75 -3.72 12.07
N GLN A 87 -0.96 -2.43 12.33
CA GLN A 87 -2.08 -1.68 11.74
C GLN A 87 -2.06 -1.71 10.21
N ARG A 88 -0.90 -1.63 9.59
CA ARG A 88 -0.72 -1.77 8.13
C ARG A 88 -1.23 -3.13 7.62
N GLN A 89 -0.87 -4.21 8.28
CA GLN A 89 -1.30 -5.56 7.91
C GLN A 89 -2.82 -5.73 8.07
N LYS A 90 -3.43 -5.12 9.10
CA LYS A 90 -4.89 -5.12 9.31
C LYS A 90 -5.63 -4.43 8.17
N ILE A 91 -5.11 -3.32 7.67
CA ILE A 91 -5.69 -2.63 6.50
C ILE A 91 -5.57 -3.47 5.23
N ILE A 92 -4.44 -4.16 5.03
CA ILE A 92 -4.30 -5.10 3.91
C ILE A 92 -5.35 -6.22 4.02
N VAL A 93 -5.53 -6.79 5.20
CA VAL A 93 -6.57 -7.82 5.45
C VAL A 93 -7.97 -7.25 5.16
N LEU A 94 -8.28 -6.03 5.61
CA LEU A 94 -9.56 -5.36 5.31
C LEU A 94 -9.79 -5.24 3.81
N ILE A 95 -8.81 -4.75 3.06
CA ILE A 95 -8.90 -4.63 1.59
C ILE A 95 -9.18 -5.98 0.95
N ARG A 96 -8.52 -7.07 1.41
CA ARG A 96 -8.75 -8.42 0.88
C ARG A 96 -10.15 -8.95 1.20
N ILE A 97 -10.68 -8.65 2.39
CA ILE A 97 -12.05 -8.99 2.76
C ILE A 97 -13.04 -8.23 1.87
N LEU A 98 -12.83 -6.94 1.65
CA LEU A 98 -13.64 -6.14 0.73
C LEU A 98 -13.61 -6.70 -0.70
N GLU A 99 -12.43 -6.99 -1.25
CA GLU A 99 -12.33 -7.64 -2.57
C GLU A 99 -13.08 -8.97 -2.64
N PHE A 100 -13.04 -9.75 -1.56
CA PHE A 100 -13.75 -11.02 -1.48
C PHE A 100 -15.27 -10.85 -1.50
N ILE A 101 -15.79 -9.86 -0.76
CA ILE A 101 -17.23 -9.56 -0.71
C ILE A 101 -17.71 -9.01 -2.06
N TYR A 102 -16.95 -8.09 -2.66
CA TYR A 102 -17.30 -7.46 -3.93
C TYR A 102 -16.94 -8.29 -5.18
N ALA A 103 -16.32 -9.47 -5.00
CA ALA A 103 -16.11 -10.40 -6.13
C ALA A 103 -17.40 -11.05 -6.63
N ASN A 104 -18.46 -10.99 -5.84
CA ASN A 104 -19.80 -11.46 -6.21
C ASN A 104 -20.68 -10.24 -6.49
N ASP A 105 -21.52 -10.32 -7.52
CA ASP A 105 -22.34 -9.20 -8.03
C ASP A 105 -23.36 -8.65 -7.00
N LEU A 106 -23.68 -9.40 -5.96
CA LEU A 106 -24.67 -9.02 -4.93
C LEU A 106 -24.05 -9.03 -3.54
N VAL A 107 -23.78 -7.84 -3.02
CA VAL A 107 -23.36 -7.65 -1.63
C VAL A 107 -24.58 -7.57 -0.74
N THR A 108 -24.62 -8.36 0.33
CA THR A 108 -25.71 -8.39 1.30
C THR A 108 -25.46 -7.43 2.46
N GLU A 109 -26.55 -6.95 3.12
CA GLU A 109 -26.43 -6.14 4.34
C GLU A 109 -25.62 -6.84 5.45
N GLN A 110 -25.72 -8.17 5.54
CA GLN A 110 -24.98 -8.98 6.52
C GLN A 110 -23.47 -8.99 6.25
N GLU A 111 -23.03 -8.96 4.98
CA GLU A 111 -21.62 -8.87 4.60
C GLU A 111 -21.08 -7.47 4.89
N LEU A 112 -21.87 -6.43 4.67
CA LEU A 112 -21.48 -5.06 5.03
C LEU A 112 -21.39 -4.89 6.55
N GLU A 113 -22.35 -5.40 7.32
CA GLU A 113 -22.30 -5.40 8.78
C GLU A 113 -21.06 -6.16 9.30
N PHE A 114 -20.77 -7.30 8.70
CA PHE A 114 -19.57 -8.08 9.02
C PHE A 114 -18.29 -7.27 8.83
N VAL A 115 -18.08 -6.68 7.64
CA VAL A 115 -16.84 -5.94 7.35
C VAL A 115 -16.74 -4.65 8.16
N THR A 116 -17.86 -4.01 8.47
CA THR A 116 -17.90 -2.86 9.38
C THR A 116 -17.44 -3.26 10.78
N THR A 117 -17.94 -4.38 11.31
CA THR A 117 -17.49 -4.94 12.60
C THR A 117 -15.99 -5.27 12.60
N VAL A 118 -15.46 -5.81 11.50
CA VAL A 118 -14.03 -6.05 11.36
C VAL A 118 -13.24 -4.75 11.40
N ALA A 119 -13.66 -3.71 10.65
CA ALA A 119 -12.99 -2.42 10.60
C ALA A 119 -12.97 -1.73 11.98
N GLU A 120 -14.11 -1.76 12.69
CA GLU A 120 -14.22 -1.23 14.07
C GLU A 120 -13.28 -1.97 15.03
N THR A 121 -13.24 -3.30 14.96
CA THR A 121 -12.39 -4.12 15.83
C THR A 121 -10.91 -3.90 15.53
N PHE A 122 -10.54 -3.63 14.29
CA PHE A 122 -9.18 -3.29 13.86
C PHE A 122 -8.80 -1.82 14.17
N ASN A 123 -9.68 -1.06 14.80
CA ASN A 123 -9.52 0.37 15.08
C ASN A 123 -9.20 1.20 13.82
N ILE A 124 -9.85 0.87 12.71
CA ILE A 124 -9.72 1.63 11.47
C ILE A 124 -10.69 2.81 11.52
N PRO A 125 -10.22 4.06 11.32
CA PRO A 125 -11.09 5.23 11.29
C PRO A 125 -12.20 5.07 10.26
N LYS A 126 -13.43 5.48 10.62
CA LYS A 126 -14.59 5.33 9.74
C LYS A 126 -14.40 5.96 8.38
N GLU A 127 -13.77 7.13 8.31
CA GLU A 127 -13.48 7.82 7.06
C GLU A 127 -12.56 7.00 6.15
N GLU A 128 -11.49 6.43 6.70
CA GLU A 128 -10.58 5.55 5.96
C GLU A 128 -11.25 4.25 5.52
N PHE A 129 -12.12 3.69 6.36
CA PHE A 129 -12.94 2.53 5.99
C PHE A 129 -13.85 2.84 4.80
N ASP A 130 -14.58 3.97 4.85
CA ASP A 130 -15.46 4.42 3.77
C ASP A 130 -14.69 4.69 2.48
N ASP A 131 -13.46 5.21 2.57
CA ASP A 131 -12.56 5.41 1.44
C ASP A 131 -12.10 4.10 0.82
N CYS A 132 -11.68 3.13 1.64
CA CYS A 132 -11.30 1.79 1.21
C CYS A 132 -12.46 1.05 0.53
N LEU A 133 -13.66 1.15 1.11
CA LEU A 133 -14.88 0.56 0.58
C LEU A 133 -15.23 1.17 -0.78
N ALA A 134 -15.22 2.49 -0.89
CA ALA A 134 -15.47 3.20 -2.15
C ALA A 134 -14.45 2.81 -3.22
N PHE A 135 -13.16 2.69 -2.85
CA PHE A 135 -12.08 2.32 -3.76
C PHE A 135 -12.22 0.89 -4.31
N VAL A 136 -12.57 -0.07 -3.43
CA VAL A 136 -12.71 -1.48 -3.84
C VAL A 136 -13.99 -1.71 -4.62
N ASN A 137 -15.10 -1.04 -4.26
CA ASN A 137 -16.39 -1.16 -4.95
C ASN A 137 -16.42 -0.44 -6.30
N ALA A 138 -15.53 0.52 -6.54
CA ALA A 138 -15.56 1.34 -7.73
C ALA A 138 -15.29 0.51 -9.00
N ASP A 139 -16.15 0.63 -9.99
CA ASP A 139 -15.93 0.16 -11.34
C ASP A 139 -15.09 1.16 -12.16
N GLU A 140 -14.89 0.89 -13.45
CA GLU A 140 -14.14 1.76 -14.35
C GLU A 140 -14.84 3.12 -14.61
N ASN A 141 -16.16 3.21 -14.45
CA ASN A 141 -16.95 4.42 -14.68
C ASN A 141 -17.12 5.26 -13.41
N ALA A 142 -16.84 4.69 -12.24
CA ALA A 142 -16.98 5.40 -10.96
C ALA A 142 -15.97 6.54 -10.83
N ILE A 143 -16.45 7.70 -10.44
CA ILE A 143 -15.61 8.87 -10.16
C ILE A 143 -15.42 8.98 -8.65
N ILE A 144 -14.19 8.82 -8.19
CA ILE A 144 -13.81 9.08 -6.80
C ILE A 144 -12.93 10.34 -6.80
N ASP A 145 -13.53 11.47 -6.44
CA ASP A 145 -12.82 12.75 -6.38
C ASP A 145 -12.54 13.15 -4.92
N LYS A 146 -11.53 12.48 -4.33
CA LYS A 146 -11.08 12.70 -2.95
C LYS A 146 -9.57 12.98 -2.92
N GLU A 147 -9.09 13.75 -1.94
CA GLU A 147 -7.67 14.10 -1.77
C GLU A 147 -6.76 12.88 -1.57
N VAL A 148 -7.30 11.82 -0.97
CA VAL A 148 -6.61 10.53 -0.77
C VAL A 148 -6.49 9.70 -2.04
N CYS A 149 -7.08 10.15 -3.16
CA CYS A 149 -7.06 9.45 -4.44
C CYS A 149 -6.12 10.11 -5.45
N LEU A 150 -5.52 9.28 -6.30
CA LEU A 150 -4.70 9.69 -7.43
C LEU A 150 -5.09 8.85 -8.65
N VAL A 151 -5.22 9.51 -9.80
CA VAL A 151 -5.51 8.86 -11.09
C VAL A 151 -4.32 9.03 -12.02
N ILE A 152 -3.92 7.96 -12.70
CA ILE A 152 -2.90 8.00 -13.76
C ILE A 152 -3.56 7.56 -15.05
N ASN A 153 -3.56 8.43 -16.06
CA ASN A 153 -4.12 8.14 -17.37
C ASN A 153 -3.42 8.96 -18.48
N ASN A 154 -3.85 8.79 -19.71
CA ASN A 154 -3.34 9.51 -20.89
C ASN A 154 -4.12 10.79 -21.24
N SER A 155 -4.97 11.29 -20.36
CA SER A 155 -5.67 12.55 -20.54
C SER A 155 -4.88 13.69 -19.91
N GLN A 156 -4.62 14.75 -20.64
CA GLN A 156 -4.00 15.97 -20.09
C GLN A 156 -4.98 16.79 -19.26
N GLU A 157 -6.27 16.69 -19.57
CA GLU A 157 -7.34 17.34 -18.82
C GLU A 157 -8.01 16.36 -17.88
N THR A 158 -8.19 16.75 -16.64
CA THR A 158 -8.95 15.99 -15.64
C THR A 158 -10.14 16.82 -15.16
N LYS A 159 -11.29 16.15 -15.05
CA LYS A 159 -12.49 16.73 -14.43
C LYS A 159 -12.46 16.65 -12.91
N LEU A 160 -11.40 16.02 -12.35
CA LEU A 160 -11.22 15.83 -10.93
C LEU A 160 -10.70 17.14 -10.31
N THR A 161 -11.30 17.56 -9.21
CA THR A 161 -10.95 18.80 -8.51
C THR A 161 -10.15 18.54 -7.24
N ASN A 162 -10.40 17.43 -6.55
CA ASN A 162 -9.78 17.04 -5.29
C ASN A 162 -8.72 15.96 -5.48
N SER A 163 -8.99 14.97 -6.33
CA SER A 163 -8.04 13.90 -6.59
C SER A 163 -6.81 14.40 -7.34
N LYS A 164 -5.70 13.76 -7.04
CA LYS A 164 -4.43 14.03 -7.71
C LYS A 164 -4.39 13.35 -9.08
N HIS A 165 -3.53 13.86 -9.96
CA HIS A 165 -3.41 13.34 -11.32
C HIS A 165 -1.95 13.28 -11.78
N ILE A 166 -1.62 12.18 -12.47
CA ILE A 166 -0.38 12.00 -13.23
C ILE A 166 -0.76 11.70 -14.67
N TYR A 167 -0.25 12.52 -15.60
CA TYR A 167 -0.35 12.25 -17.03
C TYR A 167 0.69 11.21 -17.45
N SER A 168 0.26 10.19 -18.21
CA SER A 168 1.14 9.20 -18.81
C SER A 168 0.64 8.86 -20.21
N GLU A 169 1.33 9.40 -21.23
CA GLU A 169 0.92 9.34 -22.64
C GLU A 169 0.63 7.92 -23.14
N SER A 170 1.45 6.97 -22.75
CA SER A 170 1.43 5.61 -23.30
C SER A 170 0.56 4.63 -22.51
N ILE A 171 -0.09 5.04 -21.43
CA ILE A 171 -0.95 4.16 -20.65
C ILE A 171 -2.29 3.95 -21.37
N VAL A 172 -2.72 2.70 -21.45
CA VAL A 172 -4.04 2.34 -22.02
C VAL A 172 -4.96 1.98 -20.87
N GLY A 173 -6.09 2.70 -20.77
CA GLY A 173 -6.93 2.69 -19.60
C GLY A 173 -6.41 3.65 -18.52
N PHE A 174 -6.59 3.33 -17.26
CA PHE A 174 -6.11 4.17 -16.17
C PHE A 174 -5.78 3.35 -14.91
N LEU A 175 -4.98 3.95 -14.04
CA LEU A 175 -4.72 3.47 -12.70
C LEU A 175 -5.43 4.37 -11.69
N ARG A 176 -6.05 3.76 -10.71
CA ARG A 176 -6.57 4.45 -9.53
C ARG A 176 -5.76 4.05 -8.33
N ILE A 177 -5.29 5.01 -7.58
CA ILE A 177 -4.46 4.80 -6.37
C ILE A 177 -5.16 5.49 -5.21
N ILE A 178 -5.17 4.82 -4.06
CA ILE A 178 -5.66 5.38 -2.80
C ILE A 178 -4.52 5.36 -1.77
N ARG A 179 -4.41 6.44 -1.00
CA ARG A 179 -3.54 6.53 0.17
C ARG A 179 -4.37 6.31 1.43
N VAL A 180 -4.01 5.32 2.25
CA VAL A 180 -4.54 5.16 3.61
C VAL A 180 -3.59 5.89 4.55
N GLN A 181 -4.06 7.01 5.10
CA GLN A 181 -3.22 7.99 5.80
C GLN A 181 -2.65 7.45 7.11
N SER A 182 -3.47 6.76 7.92
CA SER A 182 -3.08 6.25 9.24
C SER A 182 -1.85 5.33 9.22
N VAL A 183 -1.61 4.66 8.10
CA VAL A 183 -0.50 3.71 7.92
C VAL A 183 0.42 4.07 6.75
N ASN A 184 0.19 5.22 6.13
CA ASN A 184 0.91 5.72 4.94
C ASN A 184 1.10 4.63 3.87
N THR A 185 0.05 3.87 3.58
CA THR A 185 0.08 2.76 2.63
C THR A 185 -0.74 3.10 1.40
N TYR A 186 -0.25 2.70 0.25
CA TYR A 186 -0.84 3.00 -1.04
C TYR A 186 -1.32 1.72 -1.70
N PHE A 187 -2.54 1.76 -2.24
CA PHE A 187 -3.13 0.66 -2.98
C PHE A 187 -3.43 1.11 -4.39
N VAL A 188 -3.15 0.26 -5.37
CA VAL A 188 -3.38 0.54 -6.79
C VAL A 188 -4.31 -0.48 -7.40
N ARG A 189 -5.18 -0.01 -8.30
CA ARG A 189 -6.05 -0.83 -9.13
C ARG A 189 -5.96 -0.36 -10.58
N TYR A 190 -5.77 -1.30 -11.50
CA TYR A 190 -5.62 -1.03 -12.92
C TYR A 190 -6.89 -1.35 -13.69
N TYR A 191 -7.34 -0.41 -14.50
CA TYR A 191 -8.52 -0.51 -15.37
C TYR A 191 -8.06 -0.38 -16.83
N GLY A 192 -7.46 -1.44 -17.35
CA GLY A 192 -6.98 -1.52 -18.71
C GLY A 192 -6.77 -2.96 -19.18
N ASN A 193 -6.64 -3.13 -20.50
CA ASN A 193 -6.52 -4.44 -21.13
C ASN A 193 -5.10 -4.78 -21.59
N HIS A 194 -4.13 -3.87 -21.39
CA HIS A 194 -2.74 -4.08 -21.76
C HIS A 194 -1.92 -4.57 -20.57
N GLY A 195 -0.92 -5.43 -20.82
CA GLY A 195 -0.04 -5.94 -19.79
C GLY A 195 0.73 -4.79 -19.11
N LEU A 196 0.42 -4.55 -17.85
CA LEU A 196 1.14 -3.65 -16.96
C LEU A 196 1.75 -4.48 -15.84
N TYR A 197 2.97 -4.18 -15.46
CA TYR A 197 3.73 -4.92 -14.46
C TYR A 197 4.03 -4.03 -13.25
N LEU A 198 3.78 -4.55 -12.07
CA LEU A 198 4.25 -4.00 -10.82
C LEU A 198 5.41 -4.85 -10.32
N ASN A 199 6.60 -4.27 -10.20
CA ASN A 199 7.81 -4.98 -9.77
C ASN A 199 8.08 -6.28 -10.58
N GLY A 200 7.80 -6.25 -11.88
CA GLY A 200 7.97 -7.40 -12.76
C GLY A 200 6.84 -8.45 -12.73
N GLN A 201 5.84 -8.29 -11.87
CA GLN A 201 4.65 -9.13 -11.85
C GLN A 201 3.49 -8.46 -12.59
N ILE A 202 2.79 -9.23 -13.42
CA ILE A 202 1.65 -8.70 -14.18
C ILE A 202 0.52 -8.29 -13.23
N ILE A 203 0.03 -7.06 -13.39
CA ILE A 203 -1.15 -6.61 -12.66
C ILE A 203 -2.39 -7.24 -13.27
N THR A 204 -3.12 -7.98 -12.47
CA THR A 204 -4.44 -8.49 -12.87
C THR A 204 -5.44 -7.35 -12.86
N ARG A 205 -6.19 -7.18 -13.96
CA ARG A 205 -7.28 -6.21 -14.06
C ARG A 205 -8.23 -6.36 -12.86
N ASP A 206 -8.73 -5.24 -12.38
CA ASP A 206 -9.72 -5.15 -11.28
C ASP A 206 -9.27 -5.73 -9.93
N ARG A 207 -7.96 -6.02 -9.77
CA ARG A 207 -7.38 -6.44 -8.50
C ARG A 207 -6.59 -5.33 -7.84
N VAL A 208 -6.75 -5.22 -6.54
CA VAL A 208 -5.99 -4.28 -5.73
C VAL A 208 -4.59 -4.83 -5.47
N GLN A 209 -3.57 -4.01 -5.75
CA GLN A 209 -2.18 -4.31 -5.43
C GLN A 209 -1.68 -3.31 -4.38
N VAL A 210 -0.76 -3.75 -3.54
CA VAL A 210 -0.08 -2.88 -2.57
C VAL A 210 1.14 -2.26 -3.25
N LEU A 211 1.26 -0.93 -3.19
CA LEU A 211 2.46 -0.24 -3.60
C LEU A 211 3.40 -0.15 -2.39
N THR A 212 4.57 -0.74 -2.52
CA THR A 212 5.63 -0.67 -1.52
C THR A 212 6.73 0.29 -1.96
N GLN A 213 7.56 0.70 -1.04
CA GLN A 213 8.75 1.49 -1.34
C GLN A 213 9.59 0.79 -2.43
N GLY A 214 10.11 1.57 -3.39
CA GLY A 214 10.85 1.01 -4.53
C GLY A 214 9.98 0.42 -5.64
N SER A 215 8.65 0.35 -5.47
CA SER A 215 7.76 -0.14 -6.51
C SER A 215 7.86 0.66 -7.81
N SER A 216 7.78 -0.05 -8.92
CA SER A 216 7.69 0.55 -10.24
C SER A 216 6.61 -0.11 -11.08
N LEU A 217 5.82 0.72 -11.75
CA LEU A 217 4.81 0.31 -12.72
C LEU A 217 5.42 0.43 -14.13
N ARG A 218 5.47 -0.66 -14.88
CA ARG A 218 6.17 -0.72 -16.18
C ARG A 218 5.39 -1.54 -17.21
N SER A 219 5.58 -1.20 -18.46
CA SER A 219 5.27 -2.10 -19.59
C SER A 219 6.24 -1.84 -20.74
N SER A 220 6.14 -2.62 -21.81
CA SER A 220 6.93 -2.40 -23.03
C SER A 220 6.62 -1.06 -23.72
N ARG A 221 5.52 -0.40 -23.37
CA ARG A 221 5.03 0.84 -24.01
C ARG A 221 4.98 2.02 -23.05
N VAL A 222 4.79 1.76 -21.73
CA VAL A 222 4.63 2.78 -20.70
C VAL A 222 5.99 3.08 -20.09
N GLN A 223 6.38 4.36 -20.06
CA GLN A 223 7.54 4.78 -19.29
C GLN A 223 7.35 4.41 -17.81
N PRO A 224 8.43 3.99 -17.13
CA PRO A 224 8.32 3.60 -15.74
C PRO A 224 7.72 4.71 -14.88
N ILE A 225 6.71 4.35 -14.09
CA ILE A 225 6.13 5.21 -13.07
C ILE A 225 6.61 4.67 -11.74
N TYR A 226 7.35 5.46 -11.00
CA TYR A 226 7.95 5.05 -9.74
C TYR A 226 7.09 5.39 -8.54
N TYR A 227 7.27 4.66 -7.46
CA TYR A 227 6.65 4.93 -6.17
C TYR A 227 6.88 6.38 -5.71
N SER A 228 8.09 6.92 -5.90
CA SER A 228 8.43 8.32 -5.59
C SER A 228 7.59 9.33 -6.36
N ASP A 229 7.24 9.06 -7.62
CA ASP A 229 6.42 9.97 -8.43
C ASP A 229 5.00 10.04 -7.86
N ILE A 230 4.48 8.90 -7.43
CA ILE A 230 3.15 8.77 -6.82
C ILE A 230 3.11 9.52 -5.49
N ILE A 231 4.06 9.24 -4.58
CA ILE A 231 4.13 9.91 -3.27
C ILE A 231 4.33 11.42 -3.44
N GLY A 232 5.24 11.83 -4.34
CA GLY A 232 5.48 13.24 -4.62
C GLY A 232 4.20 14.01 -4.96
N LYS A 233 3.25 13.36 -5.64
CA LYS A 233 1.93 13.96 -5.93
C LYS A 233 1.04 14.10 -4.70
N PHE A 234 1.12 13.18 -3.74
CA PHE A 234 0.36 13.28 -2.49
C PHE A 234 0.96 14.32 -1.53
N LEU A 235 2.29 14.53 -1.59
CA LEU A 235 2.99 15.50 -0.76
C LEU A 235 2.94 16.94 -1.31
N SER A 236 2.67 17.11 -2.62
CA SER A 236 2.54 18.43 -3.20
C SER A 236 1.21 19.06 -2.83
N ASP A 237 1.25 20.16 -2.08
CA ASP A 237 0.07 21.00 -1.84
C ASP A 237 -0.54 21.49 -3.16
N LYS A 238 -1.87 21.66 -3.19
CA LYS A 238 -2.60 22.18 -4.36
C LYS A 238 -2.07 23.54 -4.87
N SER A 239 -1.36 24.28 -4.04
CA SER A 239 -0.73 25.57 -4.35
C SER A 239 0.75 25.49 -4.74
N ALA A 240 1.44 24.39 -4.44
CA ALA A 240 2.87 24.26 -4.69
C ALA A 240 3.15 23.45 -5.95
N LYS A 241 3.49 24.14 -7.04
CA LYS A 241 3.97 23.49 -8.28
C LYS A 241 5.32 22.77 -8.10
N LYS A 242 6.01 22.93 -6.95
CA LYS A 242 7.37 22.45 -6.70
C LYS A 242 7.50 21.86 -5.30
N ILE A 243 8.30 20.80 -5.19
CA ILE A 243 8.68 20.24 -3.88
C ILE A 243 9.65 21.21 -3.21
N SER A 244 9.38 21.57 -1.96
CA SER A 244 10.25 22.41 -1.14
C SER A 244 11.04 21.54 -0.16
N PHE A 245 12.36 21.73 -0.15
CA PHE A 245 13.28 21.09 0.78
C PHE A 245 13.94 22.14 1.66
N LYS A 246 13.80 22.02 2.98
CA LYS A 246 14.31 23.01 3.94
C LYS A 246 15.11 22.35 5.05
N ALA A 247 16.31 22.82 5.30
CA ALA A 247 17.06 22.59 6.51
C ALA A 247 17.12 23.89 7.31
N LYS A 248 16.60 23.91 8.55
CA LYS A 248 16.46 25.12 9.37
C LYS A 248 17.39 25.04 10.57
N ASN A 249 18.40 25.87 10.61
CA ASN A 249 19.33 26.03 11.73
C ASN A 249 19.86 24.69 12.26
N ILE A 250 20.22 23.77 11.35
CA ILE A 250 20.68 22.44 11.73
C ILE A 250 22.11 22.49 12.29
N GLN A 251 22.30 21.84 13.43
CA GLN A 251 23.62 21.59 14.05
C GLN A 251 23.72 20.13 14.42
N TYR A 252 24.91 19.59 14.38
CA TYR A 252 25.15 18.19 14.75
C TYR A 252 26.40 18.04 15.63
N HIS A 253 26.22 17.34 16.75
CA HIS A 253 27.30 16.99 17.67
C HIS A 253 27.43 15.46 17.76
N PHE A 254 28.64 14.97 17.61
CA PHE A 254 28.94 13.55 17.82
C PHE A 254 28.82 13.16 19.30
N LYS A 255 28.66 11.83 19.56
CA LYS A 255 28.66 11.24 20.90
C LYS A 255 30.01 11.48 21.62
N GLY A 256 30.39 12.57 22.04
CA GLY A 256 31.67 12.95 22.61
C GLY A 256 31.87 14.46 22.64
N GLY A 257 30.83 15.18 22.17
CA GLY A 257 30.79 16.63 22.23
C GLY A 257 31.50 17.34 21.09
N ASN A 258 32.14 16.62 20.17
CA ASN A 258 32.76 17.21 19.00
C ASN A 258 31.70 17.70 18.02
N ILE A 259 31.89 18.91 17.49
CA ILE A 259 30.99 19.52 16.50
C ILE A 259 31.21 18.84 15.14
N GLY A 260 30.17 18.17 14.64
CA GLY A 260 30.16 17.55 13.31
C GLY A 260 29.62 18.46 12.22
N LEU A 261 28.67 19.34 12.58
CA LEU A 261 28.14 20.37 11.72
C LEU A 261 27.78 21.61 12.55
N GLN A 262 28.31 22.77 12.13
CA GLN A 262 27.94 24.05 12.68
C GLN A 262 26.59 24.51 12.10
N ASP A 263 26.03 25.60 12.62
CA ASP A 263 24.75 26.12 12.19
C ASP A 263 24.69 26.29 10.67
N PHE A 264 23.69 25.61 10.07
CA PHE A 264 23.49 25.56 8.64
C PHE A 264 22.01 25.66 8.29
N THR A 265 21.68 26.53 7.35
CA THR A 265 20.33 26.71 6.84
C THR A 265 20.34 26.62 5.33
N LEU A 266 19.39 25.85 4.78
CA LEU A 266 19.19 25.65 3.34
C LEU A 266 17.71 25.70 3.01
N HIS A 267 17.37 26.31 1.89
CA HIS A 267 16.03 26.24 1.31
C HIS A 267 16.16 26.08 -0.20
N GLU A 268 15.68 24.93 -0.69
CA GLU A 268 15.69 24.61 -2.11
C GLU A 268 14.31 24.14 -2.58
N GLU A 269 14.06 24.33 -3.86
CA GLU A 269 12.87 23.84 -4.55
C GLU A 269 13.25 22.78 -5.58
N SER A 270 12.30 21.91 -5.95
CA SER A 270 12.53 20.89 -6.98
C SER A 270 12.97 21.50 -8.31
N GLY A 271 13.80 20.73 -9.05
CA GLY A 271 14.36 21.15 -10.34
C GLY A 271 15.74 21.79 -10.25
N HIS A 272 16.33 21.91 -9.07
CA HIS A 272 17.68 22.44 -8.87
C HIS A 272 18.69 21.31 -8.58
N LEU A 273 19.92 21.51 -9.03
CA LEU A 273 21.08 20.71 -8.65
C LEU A 273 21.92 21.50 -7.67
N LEU A 274 22.09 20.99 -6.45
CA LEU A 274 22.89 21.62 -5.40
C LEU A 274 24.25 20.92 -5.29
N GLY A 275 25.33 21.66 -5.44
CA GLY A 275 26.70 21.17 -5.23
C GLY A 275 27.19 21.52 -3.83
N ILE A 276 27.67 20.51 -3.06
CA ILE A 276 28.30 20.70 -1.75
C ILE A 276 29.81 20.55 -1.91
N MET A 277 30.57 21.61 -1.68
CA MET A 277 32.02 21.66 -1.83
C MET A 277 32.70 21.98 -0.49
N GLY A 278 33.94 21.53 -0.32
CA GLY A 278 34.75 21.79 0.85
C GLY A 278 35.90 20.78 1.00
N GLY A 279 36.89 21.12 1.82
CA GLY A 279 38.05 20.27 2.11
C GLY A 279 37.68 18.96 2.83
N SER A 280 38.66 18.07 2.97
CA SER A 280 38.48 16.88 3.81
C SER A 280 38.19 17.29 5.24
N GLY A 281 37.24 16.61 5.92
CA GLY A 281 36.85 16.95 7.31
C GLY A 281 35.90 18.14 7.44
N ALA A 282 35.48 18.83 6.37
CA ALA A 282 34.59 19.99 6.44
C ALA A 282 33.12 19.67 6.79
N GLY A 283 32.77 18.40 7.09
CA GLY A 283 31.42 18.00 7.48
C GLY A 283 30.47 17.66 6.34
N LYS A 284 30.94 17.56 5.08
CA LYS A 284 30.08 17.28 3.90
C LYS A 284 29.25 15.99 4.05
N SER A 285 29.91 14.90 4.44
CA SER A 285 29.22 13.60 4.64
C SER A 285 28.25 13.64 5.82
N THR A 286 28.61 14.40 6.89
CA THR A 286 27.70 14.61 8.03
C THR A 286 26.47 15.38 7.59
N LEU A 287 26.64 16.46 6.81
CA LEU A 287 25.53 17.22 6.25
C LEU A 287 24.64 16.33 5.39
N LEU A 288 25.20 15.57 4.44
CA LEU A 288 24.42 14.66 3.59
C LEU A 288 23.64 13.62 4.40
N ASN A 289 24.24 13.04 5.47
CA ASN A 289 23.56 12.08 6.32
C ASN A 289 22.45 12.69 7.18
N ILE A 290 22.50 13.98 7.45
CA ILE A 290 21.39 14.71 8.09
C ILE A 290 20.29 14.98 7.05
N LEU A 291 20.66 15.46 5.86
CA LEU A 291 19.72 15.80 4.80
C LEU A 291 18.98 14.60 4.23
N ASN A 292 19.55 13.38 4.30
CA ASN A 292 18.90 12.16 3.86
C ASN A 292 18.14 11.39 4.97
N GLY A 293 18.14 11.89 6.21
CA GLY A 293 17.43 11.28 7.34
C GLY A 293 18.19 10.19 8.09
N ASN A 294 19.47 9.91 7.76
CA ASN A 294 20.29 8.93 8.46
C ASN A 294 20.72 9.41 9.85
N TYR A 295 21.05 10.71 9.98
CA TYR A 295 21.42 11.33 11.24
C TYR A 295 20.39 12.39 11.62
N SER A 296 19.86 12.30 12.84
CA SER A 296 19.00 13.37 13.36
C SER A 296 19.87 14.55 13.82
N PRO A 297 19.56 15.79 13.41
CA PRO A 297 20.30 16.96 13.87
C PRO A 297 20.15 17.11 15.41
N THR A 298 21.18 17.61 16.07
CA THR A 298 21.12 17.94 17.51
C THR A 298 20.25 19.16 17.76
N ILE A 299 20.27 20.13 16.84
CA ILE A 299 19.46 21.35 16.84
C ILE A 299 18.91 21.54 15.43
N GLY A 300 17.72 22.14 15.33
CA GLY A 300 17.06 22.41 14.06
C GLY A 300 16.24 21.25 13.51
N CYS A 301 15.79 21.38 12.28
CA CYS A 301 14.99 20.35 11.59
C CYS A 301 15.24 20.36 10.07
N VAL A 302 14.95 19.25 9.43
CA VAL A 302 14.90 19.12 7.97
C VAL A 302 13.45 18.81 7.57
N GLU A 303 12.92 19.57 6.62
CA GLU A 303 11.53 19.44 6.17
C GLU A 303 11.45 19.22 4.65
N VAL A 304 10.54 18.36 4.24
CA VAL A 304 10.09 18.20 2.85
C VAL A 304 8.61 18.60 2.79
N ASN A 305 8.30 19.68 2.05
CA ASN A 305 6.94 20.25 2.00
C ASN A 305 6.33 20.55 3.38
N GLY A 306 7.16 20.92 4.37
CA GLY A 306 6.73 21.21 5.74
C GLY A 306 6.61 19.98 6.66
N ILE A 307 6.85 18.78 6.17
CA ILE A 307 6.88 17.55 6.97
C ILE A 307 8.31 17.33 7.49
N ASP A 308 8.47 17.12 8.79
CA ASP A 308 9.78 16.93 9.43
C ASP A 308 10.34 15.53 9.10
N LEU A 309 11.49 15.51 8.41
CA LEU A 309 12.12 14.27 7.94
C LEU A 309 12.50 13.29 9.05
N HIS A 310 12.77 13.76 10.25
CA HIS A 310 13.26 12.94 11.36
C HIS A 310 12.16 12.54 12.33
N LYS A 311 11.11 13.37 12.49
CA LYS A 311 9.97 13.09 13.35
C LYS A 311 8.90 12.28 12.63
N ASP A 312 8.63 12.66 11.39
CA ASP A 312 7.54 12.09 10.58
C ASP A 312 8.11 11.17 9.48
N LYS A 313 9.16 10.41 9.81
CA LYS A 313 9.93 9.56 8.89
C LYS A 313 9.05 8.64 8.05
N ASN A 314 7.99 8.10 8.63
CA ASN A 314 7.08 7.19 7.95
C ASN A 314 6.30 7.87 6.81
N GLU A 315 6.04 9.18 6.90
CA GLU A 315 5.34 9.93 5.86
C GLU A 315 6.22 10.22 4.64
N LEU A 316 7.54 10.28 4.86
CA LEU A 316 8.54 10.60 3.85
C LEU A 316 9.31 9.36 3.37
N GLU A 317 8.91 8.17 3.80
CA GLU A 317 9.56 6.92 3.39
C GLU A 317 9.51 6.76 1.86
N GLY A 318 10.68 6.58 1.23
CA GLY A 318 10.82 6.44 -0.23
C GLY A 318 10.78 7.75 -1.04
N VAL A 319 10.66 8.91 -0.37
CA VAL A 319 10.71 10.22 -1.05
C VAL A 319 12.15 10.63 -1.36
N ILE A 320 13.09 10.28 -0.48
CA ILE A 320 14.51 10.62 -0.62
C ILE A 320 15.29 9.36 -1.02
N GLY A 321 15.92 9.41 -2.21
CA GLY A 321 16.92 8.43 -2.63
C GLY A 321 18.32 8.87 -2.20
N PHE A 322 19.15 7.94 -1.77
CA PHE A 322 20.54 8.19 -1.38
C PHE A 322 21.48 7.22 -2.10
N VAL A 323 22.51 7.76 -2.72
CA VAL A 323 23.62 6.99 -3.29
C VAL A 323 24.84 7.25 -2.41
N PRO A 324 25.32 6.24 -1.64
CA PRO A 324 26.50 6.39 -0.78
C PRO A 324 27.77 6.55 -1.60
N GLN A 325 28.84 6.99 -0.94
CA GLN A 325 30.17 7.13 -1.54
C GLN A 325 30.78 5.75 -1.85
N ASP A 326 30.67 4.82 -0.91
CA ASP A 326 31.11 3.45 -1.06
C ASP A 326 29.96 2.61 -1.62
N ASP A 327 30.27 1.70 -2.53
CA ASP A 327 29.28 0.76 -3.01
C ASP A 327 28.85 -0.19 -1.87
N LEU A 328 27.58 -0.58 -1.89
CA LEU A 328 27.01 -1.56 -0.96
C LEU A 328 26.96 -2.95 -1.60
N LEU A 329 27.86 -3.20 -2.55
CA LEU A 329 27.95 -4.49 -3.23
C LEU A 329 28.54 -5.53 -2.28
N ILE A 330 28.00 -6.73 -2.31
CA ILE A 330 28.55 -7.89 -1.63
C ILE A 330 29.62 -8.46 -2.57
N GLU A 331 30.89 -8.38 -2.14
CA GLU A 331 32.05 -8.73 -2.99
C GLU A 331 32.06 -10.19 -3.46
N GLU A 332 31.46 -11.10 -2.65
CA GLU A 332 31.32 -12.52 -2.97
C GLU A 332 30.26 -12.84 -4.03
N LEU A 333 29.43 -11.86 -4.38
CA LEU A 333 28.37 -12.02 -5.36
C LEU A 333 28.76 -11.38 -6.69
N THR A 334 28.28 -11.98 -7.78
CA THR A 334 28.39 -11.37 -9.11
C THR A 334 27.54 -10.09 -9.19
N VAL A 335 27.83 -9.24 -10.19
CA VAL A 335 27.01 -8.03 -10.44
C VAL A 335 25.54 -8.39 -10.63
N PHE A 336 25.27 -9.46 -11.37
CA PHE A 336 23.88 -9.93 -11.56
C PHE A 336 23.22 -10.31 -10.24
N GLU A 337 23.89 -11.08 -9.38
CA GLU A 337 23.35 -11.49 -8.09
C GLU A 337 23.14 -10.30 -7.15
N ASN A 338 24.08 -9.36 -7.11
CA ASN A 338 23.92 -8.12 -6.35
C ASN A 338 22.66 -7.35 -6.79
N LEU A 339 22.47 -7.15 -8.09
CA LEU A 339 21.29 -6.48 -8.63
C LEU A 339 20.02 -7.28 -8.40
N PHE A 340 20.08 -8.62 -8.57
CA PHE A 340 18.94 -9.50 -8.39
C PHE A 340 18.45 -9.55 -6.95
N TYR A 341 19.37 -9.72 -5.98
CA TYR A 341 18.98 -9.77 -4.56
C TYR A 341 18.53 -8.41 -4.04
N ASN A 342 19.21 -7.32 -4.40
CA ASN A 342 18.76 -5.98 -4.03
C ASN A 342 17.37 -5.66 -4.60
N SER A 343 17.09 -6.04 -5.85
CA SER A 343 15.76 -5.84 -6.45
C SER A 343 14.65 -6.69 -5.83
N LYS A 344 15.01 -7.78 -5.12
CA LYS A 344 14.04 -8.60 -4.37
C LYS A 344 13.76 -8.09 -2.96
N LEU A 345 14.72 -7.38 -2.37
CA LEU A 345 14.63 -6.82 -1.02
C LEU A 345 13.91 -5.45 -0.99
N CYS A 346 13.84 -4.78 -2.14
CA CYS A 346 13.04 -3.56 -2.36
C CYS A 346 11.66 -3.90 -2.91
#